data_993305efeb0b719be4b8e6d7cb032d3a
#
_entry.id   993305efeb0b719be4b8e6d7cb032d3a
#
_cell.length_a   1.000
_cell.length_b   1.000
_cell.length_c   1.000
_cell.angle_alpha   90.00
_cell.angle_beta   90.00
_cell.angle_gamma   90.00
#
_symmetry.space_group_name_H-M   'P 1'
#
loop_
_entity.id
_entity.type
_entity.pdbx_description
1 polymer ?
#
loop_
_entity_poly.entity_id
_entity_poly.type
_entity_poly.pdbx_seq_one_letter_code
_entity_poly.pdbx_strand_id
1 'polypeptide(L)'
;PIGDPDNPDPDPKKTVSDEDEKNVLNNTLTNADETFTYTVSKEIEKNMPSTAKYSKVVIKDDVDSCLTIDSVKFYAGDKDVTSSFAPTSANKGNYLEYAASSDLLNNKDFYGNNAGTTVKMVIKTHIDAKKVSIETLREHGHLVENDKKTETNIKIKNETTVTTTKADNQGTWDVDKKVTPPPTTTDSPVPSIKDPVKKVSDSDDLNWDATVKQDGEKTPGSHNRVTDVTNQWLYTLTQEIPAHTVELYHYKSFTITDAVDSCLSYDVKDITIKAGDKDYTDKFDVTKGEDNSITLTAKADVLTSDEFYGGNA
;
A
#
# COMPACT_ATOMS: atom_id res chain seq x y z
N PRO A 1 -24.57 -34.32 26.02
CA PRO A 1 -23.64 -33.22 25.81
C PRO A 1 -24.17 -32.31 24.71
N ILE A 2 -24.08 -31.03 24.91
CA ILE A 2 -24.39 -30.05 23.88
C ILE A 2 -23.11 -29.88 23.08
N GLY A 3 -23.17 -30.21 21.80
CA GLY A 3 -22.00 -30.31 20.92
C GLY A 3 -21.57 -31.75 20.73
N ASP A 4 -21.08 -32.03 19.55
CA ASP A 4 -20.51 -33.33 19.20
C ASP A 4 -19.06 -33.36 19.73
N PRO A 5 -18.70 -34.29 20.64
CA PRO A 5 -17.35 -34.41 21.14
C PRO A 5 -16.34 -34.74 20.03
N ASP A 6 -16.79 -35.37 18.94
CA ASP A 6 -15.97 -35.69 17.77
C ASP A 6 -15.93 -34.53 16.73
N ASN A 7 -16.70 -33.47 16.94
CA ASN A 7 -16.76 -32.29 16.11
C ASN A 7 -16.86 -31.04 16.99
N PRO A 8 -15.75 -30.64 17.61
CA PRO A 8 -15.71 -29.45 18.46
C PRO A 8 -16.08 -28.17 17.67
N ASP A 9 -16.58 -27.16 18.38
CA ASP A 9 -16.93 -25.88 17.81
C ASP A 9 -15.70 -25.30 17.07
N PRO A 10 -15.70 -25.19 15.73
CA PRO A 10 -14.53 -24.79 14.95
C PRO A 10 -14.08 -23.37 15.26
N ASP A 11 -12.79 -23.16 15.34
CA ASP A 11 -12.25 -21.82 15.50
C ASP A 11 -12.48 -20.96 14.24
N PRO A 12 -12.71 -19.65 14.40
CA PRO A 12 -12.81 -18.76 13.27
C PRO A 12 -11.49 -18.66 12.50
N LYS A 13 -11.59 -18.33 11.22
CA LYS A 13 -10.46 -18.11 10.33
C LYS A 13 -10.52 -16.68 9.78
N LYS A 14 -9.35 -16.14 9.48
CA LYS A 14 -9.20 -14.88 8.76
C LYS A 14 -8.33 -15.10 7.54
N THR A 15 -8.73 -14.54 6.42
CA THR A 15 -7.98 -14.54 5.17
C THR A 15 -8.04 -13.18 4.50
N VAL A 16 -7.14 -12.94 3.57
CA VAL A 16 -7.15 -11.80 2.66
C VAL A 16 -7.14 -12.31 1.22
N SER A 17 -7.76 -11.56 0.33
CA SER A 17 -7.82 -11.84 -1.11
C SER A 17 -7.69 -10.54 -1.90
N ASP A 18 -7.02 -10.59 -3.03
CA ASP A 18 -6.95 -9.53 -4.03
C ASP A 18 -7.29 -10.09 -5.42
N GLU A 19 -6.82 -9.45 -6.50
CA GLU A 19 -7.15 -9.88 -7.85
C GLU A 19 -6.58 -11.26 -8.19
N ASP A 20 -5.35 -11.55 -7.82
CA ASP A 20 -4.60 -12.76 -8.18
C ASP A 20 -4.36 -13.72 -7.01
N GLU A 21 -4.44 -13.29 -5.75
CA GLU A 21 -4.30 -14.12 -4.57
C GLU A 21 -5.62 -14.29 -3.82
N LYS A 22 -6.02 -15.53 -3.54
CA LYS A 22 -7.32 -15.85 -2.91
C LYS A 22 -7.16 -16.61 -1.60
N ASN A 23 -7.83 -16.10 -0.55
CA ASN A 23 -7.95 -16.75 0.76
C ASN A 23 -6.61 -17.11 1.41
N VAL A 24 -5.65 -16.20 1.32
CA VAL A 24 -4.32 -16.35 1.91
C VAL A 24 -4.20 -15.61 3.25
N LEU A 25 -3.15 -15.89 4.02
CA LEU A 25 -2.82 -15.13 5.24
C LEU A 25 -2.02 -13.87 4.91
N ASN A 26 -1.20 -13.95 3.85
CA ASN A 26 -0.35 -12.85 3.41
C ASN A 26 -0.53 -12.70 1.91
N ASN A 27 -0.93 -11.52 1.44
CA ASN A 27 -1.03 -11.20 0.03
C ASN A 27 -0.05 -10.07 -0.35
N THR A 28 0.25 -9.96 -1.63
CA THR A 28 1.09 -8.91 -2.18
C THR A 28 0.36 -8.22 -3.33
N LEU A 29 0.02 -6.95 -3.14
CA LEU A 29 -0.67 -6.17 -4.16
C LEU A 29 0.25 -5.94 -5.36
N THR A 30 -0.29 -6.04 -6.56
CA THR A 30 0.38 -5.65 -7.80
C THR A 30 0.57 -4.14 -7.86
N ASN A 31 -0.45 -3.38 -7.44
CA ASN A 31 -0.42 -1.93 -7.31
C ASN A 31 -0.97 -1.51 -5.94
N ALA A 32 -0.42 -0.46 -5.35
CA ALA A 32 -0.82 -0.01 -4.01
C ALA A 32 -2.27 0.46 -3.93
N ASP A 33 -2.89 0.86 -5.03
CA ASP A 33 -4.29 1.30 -5.12
C ASP A 33 -5.26 0.15 -5.45
N GLU A 34 -4.75 -1.07 -5.56
CA GLU A 34 -5.55 -2.27 -5.79
C GLU A 34 -6.51 -2.51 -4.63
N THR A 35 -7.72 -2.96 -4.98
CA THR A 35 -8.70 -3.37 -3.98
C THR A 35 -8.40 -4.77 -3.47
N PHE A 36 -8.46 -4.93 -2.16
CA PHE A 36 -8.33 -6.24 -1.52
C PHE A 36 -9.41 -6.45 -0.45
N THR A 37 -9.65 -7.69 -0.09
CA THR A 37 -10.79 -8.09 0.73
C THR A 37 -10.34 -8.95 1.89
N TYR A 38 -10.69 -8.52 3.11
CA TYR A 38 -10.59 -9.37 4.29
C TYR A 38 -11.84 -10.23 4.44
N THR A 39 -11.67 -11.49 4.76
CA THR A 39 -12.76 -12.41 5.07
C THR A 39 -12.54 -13.03 6.43
N VAL A 40 -13.47 -12.78 7.34
CA VAL A 40 -13.56 -13.47 8.63
C VAL A 40 -14.62 -14.53 8.51
N SER A 41 -14.29 -15.78 8.77
CA SER A 41 -15.23 -16.91 8.66
C SER A 41 -15.32 -17.69 9.95
N LYS A 42 -16.54 -18.07 10.31
CA LYS A 42 -16.85 -18.92 11.45
C LYS A 42 -17.77 -20.05 10.99
N GLU A 43 -17.27 -21.26 11.03
CA GLU A 43 -18.14 -22.42 10.85
C GLU A 43 -19.06 -22.57 12.06
N ILE A 44 -20.34 -22.74 11.80
CA ILE A 44 -21.33 -23.07 12.82
C ILE A 44 -21.20 -24.54 13.12
N GLU A 45 -21.18 -24.89 14.39
CA GLU A 45 -21.06 -26.26 14.85
C GLU A 45 -22.11 -27.15 14.20
N LYS A 46 -21.67 -28.29 13.66
CA LYS A 46 -22.55 -29.30 13.07
C LYS A 46 -23.41 -29.98 14.14
N ASN A 47 -24.55 -30.52 13.72
CA ASN A 47 -25.46 -31.28 14.58
C ASN A 47 -25.91 -30.52 15.83
N MET A 48 -25.92 -29.18 15.77
CA MET A 48 -26.38 -28.37 16.87
C MET A 48 -27.86 -28.63 17.12
N PRO A 49 -28.25 -29.13 18.28
CA PRO A 49 -29.65 -29.45 18.59
C PRO A 49 -30.46 -28.14 18.55
N SER A 50 -31.76 -28.25 18.25
CA SER A 50 -32.68 -27.11 18.16
C SER A 50 -32.77 -26.29 19.45
N THR A 51 -32.34 -26.86 20.57
CA THR A 51 -32.33 -26.24 21.91
C THR A 51 -30.98 -25.65 22.29
N ALA A 52 -29.92 -25.86 21.49
CA ALA A 52 -28.56 -25.41 21.78
C ALA A 52 -28.04 -24.46 20.71
N LYS A 53 -28.79 -23.41 20.49
CA LYS A 53 -28.43 -22.34 19.51
C LYS A 53 -27.42 -21.38 20.10
N TYR A 54 -26.74 -20.61 19.24
CA TYR A 54 -26.02 -19.45 19.71
C TYR A 54 -26.99 -18.38 20.22
N SER A 55 -26.69 -17.79 21.36
CA SER A 55 -27.37 -16.58 21.85
C SER A 55 -26.67 -15.29 21.42
N LYS A 56 -25.39 -15.42 20.99
CA LYS A 56 -24.58 -14.30 20.53
C LYS A 56 -23.56 -14.77 19.48
N VAL A 57 -23.45 -14.02 18.42
CA VAL A 57 -22.33 -14.07 17.46
C VAL A 57 -21.92 -12.63 17.18
N VAL A 58 -20.73 -12.26 17.59
CA VAL A 58 -20.15 -10.92 17.38
C VAL A 58 -18.85 -11.06 16.63
N ILE A 59 -18.71 -10.33 15.54
CA ILE A 59 -17.47 -10.28 14.76
C ILE A 59 -16.91 -8.85 14.86
N LYS A 60 -15.67 -8.78 15.31
CA LYS A 60 -14.89 -7.56 15.43
C LYS A 60 -13.72 -7.60 14.45
N ASP A 61 -13.48 -6.51 13.74
CA ASP A 61 -12.30 -6.32 12.91
C ASP A 61 -11.78 -4.88 13.06
N ASP A 62 -10.51 -4.75 13.40
CA ASP A 62 -9.86 -3.46 13.57
C ASP A 62 -9.09 -3.14 12.30
N VAL A 63 -9.81 -2.66 11.29
CA VAL A 63 -9.24 -2.29 10.00
C VAL A 63 -8.38 -1.05 10.17
N ASP A 64 -7.15 -1.10 9.65
CA ASP A 64 -6.22 0.02 9.76
C ASP A 64 -6.82 1.34 9.26
N SER A 65 -6.55 2.41 9.98
CA SER A 65 -7.10 3.75 9.67
C SER A 65 -6.59 4.35 8.35
N CYS A 66 -5.49 3.83 7.80
CA CYS A 66 -4.97 4.21 6.50
C CYS A 66 -5.76 3.59 5.35
N LEU A 67 -6.63 2.63 5.61
CA LEU A 67 -7.46 1.99 4.60
C LEU A 67 -8.83 2.67 4.49
N THR A 68 -9.34 2.74 3.28
CA THR A 68 -10.73 3.06 3.00
C THR A 68 -11.54 1.77 2.93
N ILE A 69 -12.63 1.70 3.68
CA ILE A 69 -13.58 0.59 3.65
C ILE A 69 -14.63 0.91 2.59
N ASP A 70 -14.69 0.09 1.54
CA ASP A 70 -15.67 0.24 0.45
C ASP A 70 -17.00 -0.41 0.78
N SER A 71 -16.96 -1.56 1.45
CA SER A 71 -18.15 -2.28 1.88
C SER A 71 -17.87 -3.29 2.99
N VAL A 72 -18.90 -3.54 3.79
CA VAL A 72 -18.94 -4.65 4.76
C VAL A 72 -20.19 -5.47 4.46
N LYS A 73 -20.02 -6.75 4.22
CA LYS A 73 -21.12 -7.68 3.94
C LYS A 73 -21.02 -8.93 4.78
N PHE A 74 -22.17 -9.53 5.06
CA PHE A 74 -22.26 -10.78 5.82
C PHE A 74 -22.98 -11.86 5.02
N TYR A 75 -22.47 -13.07 5.12
CA TYR A 75 -23.03 -14.23 4.45
C TYR A 75 -23.19 -15.39 5.43
N ALA A 76 -24.24 -16.18 5.25
CA ALA A 76 -24.42 -17.49 5.88
C ALA A 76 -24.47 -18.54 4.76
N GLY A 77 -23.39 -19.29 4.61
CA GLY A 77 -23.15 -20.02 3.36
C GLY A 77 -23.04 -19.04 2.19
N ASP A 78 -23.87 -19.23 1.19
CA ASP A 78 -23.94 -18.34 0.01
C ASP A 78 -25.02 -17.25 0.11
N LYS A 79 -25.82 -17.29 1.19
CA LYS A 79 -26.91 -16.34 1.40
C LYS A 79 -26.41 -15.04 2.01
N ASP A 80 -26.73 -13.90 1.39
CA ASP A 80 -26.50 -12.58 1.96
C ASP A 80 -27.41 -12.37 3.19
N VAL A 81 -26.80 -12.16 4.33
CA VAL A 81 -27.47 -11.90 5.62
C VAL A 81 -27.03 -10.58 6.22
N THR A 82 -26.52 -9.67 5.41
CA THR A 82 -25.99 -8.37 5.85
C THR A 82 -26.99 -7.60 6.70
N SER A 83 -28.27 -7.60 6.35
CA SER A 83 -29.32 -6.95 7.12
C SER A 83 -29.60 -7.59 8.50
N SER A 84 -29.08 -8.79 8.72
CA SER A 84 -29.21 -9.52 10.00
C SER A 84 -28.03 -9.30 10.95
N PHE A 85 -27.07 -8.47 10.57
CA PHE A 85 -25.98 -8.01 11.42
C PHE A 85 -26.08 -6.52 11.66
N ALA A 86 -26.04 -6.11 12.90
CA ALA A 86 -26.11 -4.71 13.29
C ALA A 86 -24.79 -4.25 13.96
N PRO A 87 -24.34 -3.01 13.69
CA PRO A 87 -23.20 -2.48 14.39
C PRO A 87 -23.52 -2.36 15.89
N THR A 88 -22.54 -2.70 16.73
CA THR A 88 -22.64 -2.48 18.17
C THR A 88 -22.31 -1.02 18.51
N SER A 89 -22.49 -0.63 19.76
CA SER A 89 -22.11 0.71 20.24
C SER A 89 -20.59 0.98 20.17
N ALA A 90 -19.78 -0.05 20.04
CA ALA A 90 -18.32 0.03 19.88
C ALA A 90 -17.90 0.29 18.43
N ASN A 91 -18.76 0.00 17.45
CA ASN A 91 -18.46 0.22 16.03
C ASN A 91 -18.23 1.72 15.76
N LYS A 92 -17.03 2.07 15.28
CA LYS A 92 -16.67 3.46 14.99
C LYS A 92 -15.53 3.56 13.99
N GLY A 93 -15.74 4.30 12.89
CA GLY A 93 -14.73 4.46 11.85
C GLY A 93 -14.31 3.11 11.27
N ASN A 94 -13.02 2.83 11.28
CA ASN A 94 -12.47 1.57 10.80
C ASN A 94 -12.46 0.45 11.84
N TYR A 95 -12.84 0.75 13.08
CA TYR A 95 -13.11 -0.27 14.08
C TYR A 95 -14.52 -0.83 13.88
N LEU A 96 -14.58 -2.01 13.32
CA LEU A 96 -15.82 -2.71 12.99
C LEU A 96 -16.18 -3.70 14.11
N GLU A 97 -17.39 -3.61 14.61
CA GLU A 97 -17.96 -4.60 15.52
C GLU A 97 -19.44 -4.77 15.24
N TYR A 98 -19.82 -5.97 14.83
CA TYR A 98 -21.18 -6.32 14.43
C TYR A 98 -21.70 -7.53 15.17
N ALA A 99 -22.97 -7.47 15.55
CA ALA A 99 -23.67 -8.57 16.23
C ALA A 99 -24.77 -9.13 15.32
N ALA A 100 -24.88 -10.45 15.29
CA ALA A 100 -26.00 -11.13 14.66
C ALA A 100 -27.32 -10.86 15.40
N SER A 101 -28.40 -10.69 14.65
CA SER A 101 -29.72 -10.52 15.20
C SER A 101 -30.26 -11.83 15.83
N SER A 102 -31.15 -11.70 16.82
CA SER A 102 -31.83 -12.86 17.39
C SER A 102 -32.65 -13.64 16.37
N ASP A 103 -33.23 -12.96 15.38
CA ASP A 103 -34.00 -13.61 14.31
C ASP A 103 -33.11 -14.53 13.46
N LEU A 104 -31.90 -14.10 13.13
CA LEU A 104 -30.91 -14.94 12.42
C LEU A 104 -30.51 -16.13 13.31
N LEU A 105 -30.16 -15.87 14.57
CA LEU A 105 -29.70 -16.90 15.51
C LEU A 105 -30.80 -17.91 15.87
N ASN A 106 -32.07 -17.60 15.67
CA ASN A 106 -33.20 -18.50 15.82
C ASN A 106 -33.63 -19.20 14.52
N ASN A 107 -33.08 -18.80 13.38
CA ASN A 107 -33.43 -19.37 12.09
C ASN A 107 -32.75 -20.76 11.90
N LYS A 108 -33.55 -21.78 11.61
CA LYS A 108 -33.02 -23.14 11.36
C LYS A 108 -32.04 -23.19 10.20
N ASP A 109 -32.26 -22.40 9.17
CA ASP A 109 -31.40 -22.35 7.98
C ASP A 109 -29.99 -21.83 8.32
N PHE A 110 -29.86 -21.02 9.37
CA PHE A 110 -28.57 -20.56 9.88
C PHE A 110 -27.65 -21.70 10.33
N TYR A 111 -28.23 -22.77 10.83
CA TYR A 111 -27.50 -23.95 11.34
C TYR A 111 -27.31 -25.06 10.29
N GLY A 112 -27.78 -24.84 9.07
CA GLY A 112 -27.48 -25.71 7.93
C GLY A 112 -28.01 -27.15 8.00
N ASN A 113 -29.21 -27.39 8.53
CA ASN A 113 -29.83 -28.70 8.54
C ASN A 113 -28.89 -29.86 8.95
N ASN A 114 -28.17 -29.72 10.04
CA ASN A 114 -27.15 -30.63 10.58
C ASN A 114 -25.81 -30.68 9.82
N ALA A 115 -25.69 -30.00 8.67
CA ALA A 115 -24.43 -29.93 7.94
C ALA A 115 -23.48 -28.84 8.45
N GLY A 116 -24.01 -27.95 9.28
CA GLY A 116 -23.34 -26.68 9.62
C GLY A 116 -23.39 -25.68 8.48
N THR A 117 -23.16 -24.44 8.79
CA THR A 117 -22.99 -23.40 7.78
C THR A 117 -21.76 -22.55 8.15
N THR A 118 -21.24 -21.78 7.21
CA THR A 118 -20.14 -20.85 7.49
C THR A 118 -20.68 -19.42 7.43
N VAL A 119 -20.53 -18.70 8.54
CA VAL A 119 -20.79 -17.26 8.59
C VAL A 119 -19.54 -16.52 8.17
N LYS A 120 -19.69 -15.56 7.28
CA LYS A 120 -18.57 -14.74 6.78
C LYS A 120 -18.89 -13.26 6.94
N MET A 121 -17.91 -12.50 7.44
CA MET A 121 -17.84 -11.05 7.30
C MET A 121 -16.83 -10.73 6.22
N VAL A 122 -17.24 -10.03 5.20
CA VAL A 122 -16.42 -9.70 4.03
C VAL A 122 -16.24 -8.19 3.98
N ILE A 123 -15.00 -7.73 4.10
CA ILE A 123 -14.63 -6.31 4.17
C ILE A 123 -13.81 -5.96 2.95
N LYS A 124 -14.35 -5.16 2.06
CA LYS A 124 -13.65 -4.68 0.86
C LYS A 124 -12.94 -3.37 1.19
N THR A 125 -11.64 -3.28 0.86
CA THR A 125 -10.78 -2.16 1.24
C THR A 125 -9.80 -1.79 0.12
N HIS A 126 -9.27 -0.58 0.18
CA HIS A 126 -8.14 -0.12 -0.62
C HIS A 126 -7.39 1.01 0.08
N ILE A 127 -6.18 1.35 -0.40
CA ILE A 127 -5.46 2.57 -0.03
C ILE A 127 -5.93 3.70 -0.94
N ASP A 128 -6.55 4.74 -0.39
CA ASP A 128 -7.03 5.89 -1.14
C ASP A 128 -6.00 7.03 -1.10
N ALA A 129 -5.26 7.23 -2.17
CA ALA A 129 -4.23 8.26 -2.28
C ALA A 129 -4.75 9.69 -2.13
N LYS A 130 -6.08 9.91 -2.22
CA LYS A 130 -6.70 11.20 -1.94
C LYS A 130 -6.90 11.46 -0.44
N LYS A 131 -6.85 10.41 0.37
CA LYS A 131 -7.06 10.49 1.83
C LYS A 131 -5.79 10.27 2.63
N VAL A 132 -4.88 9.43 2.13
CA VAL A 132 -3.60 9.13 2.79
C VAL A 132 -2.45 9.33 1.83
N SER A 133 -1.30 9.72 2.38
CA SER A 133 -0.05 9.87 1.66
C SER A 133 0.97 8.83 2.10
N ILE A 134 2.08 8.72 1.37
CA ILE A 134 3.19 7.84 1.77
C ILE A 134 3.75 8.26 3.14
N GLU A 135 3.77 9.56 3.46
CA GLU A 135 4.19 10.06 4.77
C GLU A 135 3.25 9.60 5.88
N THR A 136 1.93 9.62 5.63
CA THR A 136 0.95 9.11 6.59
C THR A 136 1.18 7.63 6.86
N LEU A 137 1.40 6.82 5.83
CA LEU A 137 1.74 5.39 5.98
C LEU A 137 3.03 5.19 6.76
N ARG A 138 4.04 6.03 6.53
CA ARG A 138 5.31 6.00 7.27
C ARG A 138 5.13 6.34 8.74
N GLU A 139 4.38 7.39 9.06
CA GLU A 139 4.06 7.80 10.43
C GLU A 139 3.29 6.72 11.21
N HIS A 140 2.45 5.95 10.51
CA HIS A 140 1.72 4.80 11.07
C HIS A 140 2.56 3.52 11.13
N GLY A 141 3.83 3.56 10.72
CA GLY A 141 4.73 2.43 10.79
C GLY A 141 4.53 1.36 9.72
N HIS A 142 3.88 1.72 8.61
CA HIS A 142 3.58 0.77 7.52
C HIS A 142 4.68 0.64 6.47
N LEU A 143 5.73 1.48 6.52
CA LEU A 143 6.86 1.37 5.59
C LEU A 143 7.92 0.42 6.13
N VAL A 144 8.31 -0.55 5.32
CA VAL A 144 9.36 -1.53 5.64
C VAL A 144 10.65 -1.13 4.94
N GLU A 145 11.71 -1.02 5.71
CA GLU A 145 13.06 -0.72 5.22
C GLU A 145 13.89 -1.99 5.05
N ASN A 146 14.76 -1.99 4.05
CA ASN A 146 15.80 -3.00 3.91
C ASN A 146 17.03 -2.67 4.79
N ASP A 147 18.06 -3.53 4.75
CA ASP A 147 19.30 -3.34 5.50
C ASP A 147 20.04 -2.04 5.17
N LYS A 148 19.79 -1.44 4.03
CA LYS A 148 20.38 -0.17 3.57
C LYS A 148 19.54 1.06 3.95
N LYS A 149 18.52 0.87 4.79
CA LYS A 149 17.59 1.94 5.20
C LYS A 149 16.78 2.55 4.05
N THR A 150 16.54 1.75 3.02
CA THR A 150 15.67 2.12 1.90
C THR A 150 14.30 1.48 2.11
N GLU A 151 13.25 2.28 2.02
CA GLU A 151 11.87 1.80 2.04
C GLU A 151 11.59 0.97 0.79
N THR A 152 11.15 -0.27 0.98
CA THR A 152 10.94 -1.22 -0.12
C THR A 152 9.52 -1.72 -0.23
N ASN A 153 8.73 -1.54 0.83
CA ASN A 153 7.43 -2.18 0.92
C ASN A 153 6.50 -1.43 1.88
N ILE A 154 5.21 -1.40 1.54
CA ILE A 154 4.13 -1.08 2.48
C ILE A 154 3.68 -2.42 3.07
N LYS A 155 3.50 -2.49 4.38
CA LYS A 155 2.98 -3.67 5.07
C LYS A 155 1.88 -3.27 6.05
N ILE A 156 0.67 -3.79 5.83
CA ILE A 156 -0.49 -3.54 6.67
C ILE A 156 -0.95 -4.85 7.30
N LYS A 157 -0.94 -4.91 8.63
CA LYS A 157 -1.44 -6.04 9.41
C LYS A 157 -2.89 -5.79 9.77
N ASN A 158 -3.71 -6.85 9.73
CA ASN A 158 -5.09 -6.77 10.16
C ASN A 158 -5.46 -7.92 11.10
N GLU A 159 -6.14 -7.59 12.19
CA GLU A 159 -6.56 -8.53 13.23
C GLU A 159 -8.08 -8.53 13.40
N THR A 160 -8.62 -9.68 13.73
CA THR A 160 -10.05 -9.87 14.01
C THR A 160 -10.27 -10.67 15.28
N THR A 161 -11.46 -10.55 15.83
CA THR A 161 -11.90 -11.39 16.96
C THR A 161 -13.36 -11.78 16.73
N VAL A 162 -13.66 -13.05 16.97
CA VAL A 162 -15.03 -13.56 16.95
C VAL A 162 -15.42 -14.01 18.35
N THR A 163 -16.55 -13.51 18.82
CA THR A 163 -17.14 -13.91 20.12
C THR A 163 -18.45 -14.64 19.86
N THR A 164 -18.56 -15.84 20.35
CA THR A 164 -19.80 -16.62 20.33
C THR A 164 -20.22 -16.96 21.74
N THR A 165 -21.52 -16.99 22.00
CA THR A 165 -22.09 -17.48 23.25
C THR A 165 -23.08 -18.58 22.92
N LYS A 166 -22.89 -19.75 23.53
CA LYS A 166 -23.79 -20.88 23.40
C LYS A 166 -24.02 -21.53 24.76
N ALA A 167 -25.04 -22.40 24.86
CA ALA A 167 -25.25 -23.17 26.05
C ALA A 167 -24.01 -24.06 26.35
N ASP A 168 -23.66 -24.17 27.62
CA ASP A 168 -22.64 -25.11 28.07
C ASP A 168 -23.15 -26.59 27.98
N ASN A 169 -22.31 -27.53 28.37
CA ASN A 169 -22.65 -28.95 28.39
C ASN A 169 -23.81 -29.33 29.33
N GLN A 170 -24.26 -28.41 30.13
CA GLN A 170 -25.39 -28.57 31.06
C GLN A 170 -26.66 -27.87 30.60
N GLY A 171 -26.61 -27.20 29.43
CA GLY A 171 -27.73 -26.43 28.89
C GLY A 171 -27.85 -25.03 29.45
N THR A 172 -26.83 -24.54 30.13
CA THR A 172 -26.77 -23.16 30.68
C THR A 172 -26.16 -22.23 29.61
N TRP A 173 -26.85 -21.14 29.28
CA TRP A 173 -26.30 -20.10 28.42
C TRP A 173 -25.34 -19.24 29.24
N ASP A 174 -24.42 -18.57 28.57
CA ASP A 174 -23.45 -17.62 29.07
C ASP A 174 -21.98 -18.05 29.00
N VAL A 175 -21.70 -19.09 28.20
CA VAL A 175 -20.31 -19.46 27.91
C VAL A 175 -19.83 -18.66 26.69
N ASP A 176 -19.15 -17.55 26.93
CA ASP A 176 -18.50 -16.77 25.88
C ASP A 176 -17.21 -17.49 25.42
N LYS A 177 -17.14 -17.79 24.12
CA LYS A 177 -15.92 -18.21 23.45
C LYS A 177 -15.41 -17.04 22.60
N LYS A 178 -14.27 -16.47 22.98
CA LYS A 178 -13.62 -15.39 22.27
C LYS A 178 -12.34 -15.91 21.62
N VAL A 179 -12.26 -15.84 20.30
CA VAL A 179 -11.11 -16.32 19.52
C VAL A 179 -10.59 -15.26 18.58
N THR A 180 -9.28 -15.09 18.60
CA THR A 180 -8.54 -14.26 17.67
C THR A 180 -7.73 -15.16 16.75
N PRO A 181 -8.16 -15.37 15.49
CA PRO A 181 -7.40 -16.17 14.54
C PRO A 181 -6.09 -15.46 14.17
N PRO A 182 -5.14 -16.17 13.53
CA PRO A 182 -3.93 -15.56 13.02
C PRO A 182 -4.25 -14.32 12.19
N PRO A 183 -3.47 -13.23 12.35
CA PRO A 183 -3.67 -12.01 11.57
C PRO A 183 -3.33 -12.22 10.11
N THR A 184 -3.85 -11.33 9.25
CA THR A 184 -3.43 -11.24 7.86
C THR A 184 -2.45 -10.08 7.67
N THR A 185 -1.60 -10.18 6.65
CA THR A 185 -0.77 -9.06 6.19
C THR A 185 -1.00 -8.80 4.71
N THR A 186 -1.00 -7.53 4.35
CA THR A 186 -1.04 -7.05 2.96
C THR A 186 0.22 -6.26 2.71
N ASP A 187 0.96 -6.70 1.72
CA ASP A 187 2.21 -6.10 1.28
C ASP A 187 2.00 -5.39 -0.07
N SER A 188 2.68 -4.25 -0.28
CA SER A 188 2.74 -3.59 -1.58
C SER A 188 4.13 -3.03 -1.81
N PRO A 189 4.83 -3.43 -2.89
CA PRO A 189 6.16 -2.91 -3.20
C PRO A 189 6.13 -1.40 -3.43
N VAL A 190 7.15 -0.71 -2.90
CA VAL A 190 7.38 0.72 -3.11
C VAL A 190 8.42 0.89 -4.21
N PRO A 191 8.21 1.79 -5.20
CA PRO A 191 9.19 2.07 -6.23
C PRO A 191 10.52 2.54 -5.62
N SER A 192 11.62 1.93 -6.05
CA SER A 192 12.96 2.27 -5.59
C SER A 192 13.46 3.54 -6.28
N ILE A 193 13.91 4.53 -5.50
CA ILE A 193 14.55 5.75 -6.01
C ILE A 193 16.05 5.50 -6.05
N LYS A 194 16.68 5.73 -7.21
CA LYS A 194 18.12 5.65 -7.38
C LYS A 194 18.78 6.99 -7.07
N ASP A 195 20.06 6.94 -6.72
CA ASP A 195 20.84 8.16 -6.52
C ASP A 195 21.02 8.92 -7.84
N PRO A 196 21.03 10.26 -7.80
CA PRO A 196 21.31 11.06 -8.98
C PRO A 196 22.75 10.88 -9.46
N VAL A 197 22.96 11.06 -10.76
CA VAL A 197 24.27 10.97 -11.39
C VAL A 197 24.63 12.32 -12.00
N LYS A 198 25.83 12.82 -11.72
CA LYS A 198 26.40 14.00 -12.37
C LYS A 198 27.57 13.60 -13.26
N LYS A 199 27.59 14.09 -14.47
CA LYS A 199 28.65 13.87 -15.45
C LYS A 199 29.13 15.20 -16.01
N VAL A 200 30.34 15.19 -16.55
CA VAL A 200 30.95 16.32 -17.25
C VAL A 200 31.49 15.86 -18.60
N SER A 201 31.37 16.69 -19.60
CA SER A 201 31.91 16.48 -20.95
C SER A 201 32.22 17.82 -21.64
N ASP A 202 33.07 17.79 -22.65
CA ASP A 202 33.35 18.96 -23.51
C ASP A 202 33.56 18.57 -24.97
N SER A 203 33.86 19.53 -25.80
CA SER A 203 34.05 19.33 -27.24
C SER A 203 35.34 18.58 -27.59
N ASP A 204 36.31 18.54 -26.68
CA ASP A 204 37.57 17.80 -26.85
C ASP A 204 37.41 16.32 -26.48
N ASP A 205 36.40 16.00 -25.72
CA ASP A 205 36.07 14.68 -25.22
C ASP A 205 35.04 14.00 -26.11
N LEU A 206 35.47 13.51 -27.25
CA LEU A 206 34.72 12.63 -28.14
C LEU A 206 33.20 12.96 -28.24
N ASN A 207 32.88 14.13 -28.73
CA ASN A 207 31.52 14.53 -29.07
C ASN A 207 30.57 14.79 -27.89
N TRP A 208 31.06 15.22 -26.77
CA TRP A 208 30.23 15.41 -25.56
C TRP A 208 29.64 14.12 -25.04
N ASP A 209 30.28 13.00 -25.35
CA ASP A 209 29.78 11.68 -24.94
C ASP A 209 30.28 11.32 -23.54
N ALA A 210 29.49 11.68 -22.53
CA ALA A 210 29.75 11.33 -21.14
C ALA A 210 29.62 9.82 -20.84
N THR A 211 29.38 8.99 -21.84
CA THR A 211 29.42 7.52 -21.70
C THR A 211 30.79 6.94 -21.96
N VAL A 212 31.66 7.69 -22.64
CA VAL A 212 33.03 7.27 -22.92
C VAL A 212 33.90 7.53 -21.69
N LYS A 213 34.57 6.49 -21.24
CA LYS A 213 35.51 6.58 -20.12
C LYS A 213 36.83 7.15 -20.60
N GLN A 214 37.28 8.23 -19.99
CA GLN A 214 38.55 8.87 -20.28
C GLN A 214 39.70 8.29 -19.47
N ASP A 215 40.92 8.62 -19.90
CA ASP A 215 42.12 8.16 -19.20
C ASP A 215 42.17 8.76 -17.77
N GLY A 216 42.35 7.87 -16.80
CA GLY A 216 42.34 8.22 -15.38
C GLY A 216 40.97 8.28 -14.70
N GLU A 217 39.86 8.14 -15.43
CA GLU A 217 38.54 8.06 -14.85
C GLU A 217 38.25 6.72 -14.20
N LYS A 218 37.57 6.74 -13.06
CA LYS A 218 37.01 5.52 -12.45
C LYS A 218 35.69 5.12 -13.13
N THR A 219 34.90 6.13 -13.49
CA THR A 219 33.58 5.99 -14.13
C THR A 219 33.48 6.97 -15.32
N PRO A 220 32.89 6.60 -16.47
CA PRO A 220 32.70 7.52 -17.60
C PRO A 220 32.00 8.80 -17.20
N GLY A 221 32.51 9.96 -17.63
CA GLY A 221 31.95 11.27 -17.34
C GLY A 221 32.18 11.80 -15.93
N SER A 222 33.01 11.16 -15.12
CA SER A 222 33.35 11.64 -13.77
C SER A 222 34.45 12.71 -13.77
N HIS A 223 35.20 12.78 -14.82
CA HIS A 223 36.35 13.69 -14.99
C HIS A 223 36.45 14.17 -16.44
N ASN A 224 36.86 15.41 -16.60
CA ASN A 224 37.13 15.99 -17.90
C ASN A 224 38.40 16.83 -17.81
N ARG A 225 39.07 17.03 -18.93
CA ARG A 225 40.26 17.82 -19.05
C ARG A 225 40.17 18.74 -20.28
N VAL A 226 39.96 20.04 -20.03
CA VAL A 226 39.93 21.03 -21.10
C VAL A 226 41.34 21.36 -21.58
N THR A 227 41.50 21.56 -22.88
CA THR A 227 42.78 21.93 -23.49
C THR A 227 43.01 23.42 -23.42
N ASP A 228 41.96 24.25 -23.29
CA ASP A 228 41.99 25.68 -23.11
C ASP A 228 41.00 26.13 -22.05
N VAL A 229 41.40 27.06 -21.17
CA VAL A 229 40.55 27.53 -20.07
C VAL A 229 39.33 28.32 -20.56
N THR A 230 39.30 28.73 -21.81
CA THR A 230 38.15 29.39 -22.45
C THR A 230 37.17 28.39 -23.10
N ASN A 231 37.51 27.12 -23.16
CA ASN A 231 36.62 26.10 -23.70
C ASN A 231 35.37 25.94 -22.81
N GLN A 232 34.27 25.71 -23.48
CA GLN A 232 33.03 25.38 -22.82
C GLN A 232 32.96 23.88 -22.53
N TRP A 233 32.32 23.53 -21.42
CA TRP A 233 31.98 22.17 -21.09
C TRP A 233 30.56 22.08 -20.56
N LEU A 234 30.03 20.88 -20.54
CA LEU A 234 28.67 20.55 -20.16
C LEU A 234 28.62 19.72 -18.89
N TYR A 235 27.85 20.15 -17.92
CA TYR A 235 27.41 19.29 -16.80
C TYR A 235 26.08 18.66 -17.16
N THR A 236 25.99 17.34 -17.00
CA THR A 236 24.74 16.57 -17.14
C THR A 236 24.37 15.97 -15.81
N LEU A 237 23.21 16.35 -15.30
CA LEU A 237 22.63 15.78 -14.10
C LEU A 237 21.48 14.87 -14.52
N THR A 238 21.49 13.64 -14.03
CA THR A 238 20.46 12.64 -14.36
C THR A 238 19.86 12.08 -13.09
N GLN A 239 18.53 12.11 -13.01
CA GLN A 239 17.75 11.44 -12.00
C GLN A 239 16.81 10.46 -12.67
N GLU A 240 16.92 9.19 -12.33
CA GLU A 240 15.96 8.19 -12.77
C GLU A 240 14.68 8.31 -11.95
N ILE A 241 13.55 8.44 -12.64
CA ILE A 241 12.23 8.44 -12.02
C ILE A 241 11.66 7.03 -12.17
N PRO A 242 11.35 6.32 -11.06
CA PRO A 242 10.77 4.98 -11.14
C PRO A 242 9.44 5.01 -11.89
N ALA A 243 9.30 4.15 -12.90
CA ALA A 243 8.05 4.03 -13.65
C ALA A 243 6.94 3.44 -12.78
N HIS A 244 5.82 4.13 -12.72
CA HIS A 244 4.59 3.66 -12.05
C HIS A 244 3.37 4.46 -12.52
N THR A 245 2.18 3.95 -12.25
CA THR A 245 0.90 4.60 -12.54
C THR A 245 0.10 4.92 -11.27
N VAL A 246 0.68 4.71 -10.08
CA VAL A 246 0.00 4.79 -8.79
C VAL A 246 0.16 6.19 -8.21
N GLU A 247 -0.94 6.92 -8.05
CA GLU A 247 -0.98 8.29 -7.53
C GLU A 247 -0.31 8.42 -6.15
N LEU A 248 -0.39 7.40 -5.31
CA LEU A 248 0.24 7.36 -3.98
C LEU A 248 1.75 7.65 -4.03
N TYR A 249 2.43 7.28 -5.12
CA TYR A 249 3.88 7.43 -5.31
C TYR A 249 4.26 8.69 -6.09
N HIS A 250 3.32 9.55 -6.45
CA HIS A 250 3.63 10.84 -7.07
C HIS A 250 4.39 11.73 -6.09
N TYR A 251 5.42 12.40 -6.57
CA TYR A 251 6.20 13.33 -5.75
C TYR A 251 5.38 14.56 -5.38
N LYS A 252 5.54 15.03 -4.16
CA LYS A 252 5.00 16.33 -3.72
C LYS A 252 5.87 17.49 -4.19
N SER A 253 7.15 17.22 -4.34
CA SER A 253 8.14 18.16 -4.87
C SER A 253 9.25 17.40 -5.57
N PHE A 254 9.81 18.00 -6.59
CA PHE A 254 11.00 17.49 -7.25
C PHE A 254 11.90 18.69 -7.57
N THR A 255 13.09 18.70 -6.97
CA THR A 255 14.04 19.81 -7.09
C THR A 255 15.43 19.26 -7.34
N ILE A 256 16.14 19.83 -8.31
CA ILE A 256 17.54 19.57 -8.56
C ILE A 256 18.30 20.84 -8.20
N THR A 257 19.33 20.71 -7.38
CA THR A 257 20.23 21.83 -7.01
C THR A 257 21.64 21.47 -7.39
N ASP A 258 22.35 22.39 -8.04
CA ASP A 258 23.77 22.26 -8.35
C ASP A 258 24.52 23.51 -7.85
N ALA A 259 25.56 23.29 -7.08
CA ALA A 259 26.49 24.34 -6.65
C ALA A 259 27.59 24.49 -7.71
N VAL A 260 27.38 25.38 -8.65
CA VAL A 260 28.38 25.70 -9.69
C VAL A 260 29.46 26.58 -9.08
N ASP A 261 30.74 26.24 -9.31
CA ASP A 261 31.85 27.02 -8.78
C ASP A 261 31.77 28.50 -9.21
N SER A 262 32.08 29.39 -8.30
CA SER A 262 31.99 30.84 -8.52
C SER A 262 32.94 31.38 -9.62
N CYS A 263 33.98 30.61 -9.97
CA CYS A 263 34.89 30.93 -11.08
C CYS A 263 34.30 30.62 -12.45
N LEU A 264 33.16 29.91 -12.50
CA LEU A 264 32.49 29.55 -13.74
C LEU A 264 31.36 30.49 -14.05
N SER A 265 31.13 30.70 -15.34
CA SER A 265 29.97 31.47 -15.83
C SER A 265 29.05 30.59 -16.66
N TYR A 266 27.76 30.78 -16.51
CA TYR A 266 26.72 30.14 -17.31
C TYR A 266 25.52 31.07 -17.47
N ASP A 267 24.76 30.89 -18.54
CA ASP A 267 23.47 31.55 -18.72
C ASP A 267 22.35 30.52 -18.40
N VAL A 268 21.35 30.94 -17.64
CA VAL A 268 20.16 30.11 -17.35
C VAL A 268 19.41 29.71 -18.61
N LYS A 269 19.57 30.46 -19.71
CA LYS A 269 18.97 30.11 -21.01
C LYS A 269 19.62 28.92 -21.69
N ASP A 270 20.85 28.56 -21.28
CA ASP A 270 21.56 27.41 -21.82
C ASP A 270 21.22 26.12 -21.09
N ILE A 271 20.39 26.20 -20.05
CA ILE A 271 19.94 25.05 -19.30
C ILE A 271 18.79 24.39 -20.06
N THR A 272 18.98 23.12 -20.39
CA THR A 272 17.95 22.27 -21.02
C THR A 272 17.57 21.14 -20.07
N ILE A 273 16.28 20.93 -19.89
CA ILE A 273 15.73 19.84 -19.08
C ILE A 273 14.98 18.89 -19.99
N LYS A 274 15.26 17.61 -19.86
CA LYS A 274 14.60 16.56 -20.66
C LYS A 274 14.03 15.48 -19.74
N ALA A 275 12.85 14.97 -20.10
CA ALA A 275 12.30 13.74 -19.57
C ALA A 275 12.28 12.70 -20.70
N GLY A 276 13.23 11.75 -20.67
CA GLY A 276 13.55 10.94 -21.83
C GLY A 276 14.01 11.83 -23.00
N ASP A 277 13.36 11.70 -24.14
CA ASP A 277 13.67 12.50 -25.34
C ASP A 277 12.87 13.81 -25.43
N LYS A 278 11.94 14.04 -24.51
CA LYS A 278 11.05 15.21 -24.54
C LYS A 278 11.67 16.39 -23.82
N ASP A 279 11.51 17.58 -24.40
CA ASP A 279 11.89 18.83 -23.77
C ASP A 279 10.90 19.18 -22.65
N TYR A 280 11.43 19.31 -21.45
CA TYR A 280 10.71 19.68 -20.22
C TYR A 280 11.21 21.02 -19.65
N THR A 281 11.98 21.78 -20.40
CA THR A 281 12.57 23.05 -19.93
C THR A 281 11.49 23.99 -19.40
N ASP A 282 10.39 24.15 -20.12
CA ASP A 282 9.26 25.00 -19.71
C ASP A 282 8.44 24.42 -18.53
N LYS A 283 8.70 23.19 -18.15
CA LYS A 283 8.02 22.48 -17.05
C LYS A 283 8.70 22.66 -15.69
N PHE A 284 9.82 23.37 -15.68
CA PHE A 284 10.57 23.67 -14.48
C PHE A 284 10.74 25.17 -14.30
N ASP A 285 10.76 25.61 -13.06
CA ASP A 285 11.22 26.93 -12.68
C ASP A 285 12.72 26.86 -12.41
N VAL A 286 13.49 27.73 -13.10
CA VAL A 286 14.95 27.80 -13.00
C VAL A 286 15.33 29.04 -12.22
N THR A 287 16.07 28.88 -11.13
CA THR A 287 16.54 29.97 -10.28
C THR A 287 18.07 29.93 -10.14
N LYS A 288 18.73 31.06 -10.37
CA LYS A 288 20.15 31.22 -10.10
C LYS A 288 20.34 31.92 -8.76
N GLY A 289 21.09 31.28 -7.84
CA GLY A 289 21.46 31.85 -6.56
C GLY A 289 22.62 32.85 -6.64
N GLU A 290 22.76 33.71 -5.63
CA GLU A 290 23.86 34.68 -5.52
C GLU A 290 25.23 33.99 -5.40
N ASP A 291 25.26 32.77 -4.86
CA ASP A 291 26.44 31.91 -4.75
C ASP A 291 26.77 31.11 -6.02
N ASN A 292 26.21 31.52 -7.15
CA ASN A 292 26.30 30.80 -8.43
C ASN A 292 25.64 29.42 -8.47
N SER A 293 24.85 29.07 -7.47
CA SER A 293 24.07 27.84 -7.49
C SER A 293 22.92 27.91 -8.50
N ILE A 294 22.46 26.73 -8.93
CA ILE A 294 21.26 26.55 -9.76
C ILE A 294 20.26 25.72 -8.99
N THR A 295 19.00 26.12 -9.02
CA THR A 295 17.89 25.35 -8.51
C THR A 295 16.85 25.19 -9.61
N LEU A 296 16.50 23.94 -9.92
CA LEU A 296 15.48 23.54 -10.88
C LEU A 296 14.32 22.93 -10.11
N THR A 297 13.15 23.54 -10.14
CA THR A 297 11.97 23.06 -9.41
C THR A 297 10.87 22.68 -10.40
N ALA A 298 10.42 21.43 -10.35
CA ALA A 298 9.33 20.94 -11.18
C ALA A 298 8.03 21.66 -10.83
N LYS A 299 7.26 22.08 -11.85
CA LYS A 299 5.93 22.66 -11.67
C LYS A 299 4.92 21.61 -11.26
N ALA A 300 3.84 22.01 -10.62
CA ALA A 300 2.85 21.09 -10.06
C ALA A 300 2.18 20.18 -11.11
N ASP A 301 2.00 20.67 -12.34
CA ASP A 301 1.43 19.89 -13.44
C ASP A 301 2.35 18.72 -13.87
N VAL A 302 3.67 18.86 -13.71
CA VAL A 302 4.64 17.78 -13.95
C VAL A 302 4.43 16.66 -12.93
N LEU A 303 4.30 17.02 -11.65
CA LEU A 303 4.22 16.07 -10.54
C LEU A 303 2.92 15.25 -10.53
N THR A 304 1.90 15.70 -11.26
CA THR A 304 0.62 15.01 -11.44
C THR A 304 0.48 14.32 -12.78
N SER A 305 1.48 14.41 -13.65
CA SER A 305 1.46 13.84 -15.00
C SER A 305 1.94 12.39 -15.01
N ASP A 306 1.12 11.47 -15.48
CA ASP A 306 1.50 10.05 -15.69
C ASP A 306 2.72 9.92 -16.62
N GLU A 307 2.86 10.84 -17.58
CA GLU A 307 3.99 10.85 -18.49
C GLU A 307 5.33 11.04 -17.78
N PHE A 308 5.38 11.91 -16.76
CA PHE A 308 6.58 12.13 -15.95
C PHE A 308 7.05 10.85 -15.23
N TYR A 309 6.13 9.97 -14.87
CA TYR A 309 6.42 8.70 -14.22
C TYR A 309 6.52 7.52 -15.20
N GLY A 310 6.59 7.79 -16.50
CA GLY A 310 6.75 6.75 -17.52
C GLY A 310 5.55 5.80 -17.65
N GLY A 311 4.38 6.19 -17.15
CA GLY A 311 3.18 5.37 -17.15
C GLY A 311 2.51 5.19 -18.51
N ASN A 312 2.95 5.93 -19.52
CA ASN A 312 2.48 5.84 -20.91
C ASN A 312 3.67 5.52 -21.83
N ALA A 313 4.24 4.34 -21.68
CA ALA A 313 5.26 3.89 -22.60
C ALA A 313 4.65 3.41 -23.92
#